data_05feb1243fde638bbc4900aa36783b61
#
_entry.id   05feb1243fde638bbc4900aa36783b61
#
_cell.length_a   1.000
_cell.length_b   1.000
_cell.length_c   1.000
_cell.angle_alpha   90.00
_cell.angle_beta   90.00
_cell.angle_gamma   90.00
#
_symmetry.space_group_name_H-M   'P 1'
#
loop_
_entity.id
_entity.type
_entity.pdbx_description
1 polymer ?
#
loop_
_entity_poly.entity_id
_entity_poly.type
_entity_poly.pdbx_seq_one_letter_code
_entity_poly.pdbx_strand_id
1 'polypeptide(L)'
;MKLTSRTLFLLMMFLCCLGSVKANPLQQDTIRDVSYQLYPLGVACRDNDMATIKRLLAGKDEPMAMGNDFYEFDIFYTAIYFDKEDVLKYALTRYKDINNRLYSDEYGLTLLTYACKLSNVKLARILLEHGIDVNGYQSPYDTYKVYPIMEAIANNNIELVKLLLEYHADLNIRDSNGNTPLALAKEIGAKEVEDLLLQWMKQENNNVSNAG
;
A
#
# COMPACT_ATOMS: atom_id res chain seq x y z
N MET A 1 -10.12 -37.58 5.74
CA MET A 1 -9.72 -36.65 6.79
C MET A 1 -9.58 -35.28 6.11
N LYS A 2 -10.55 -34.38 6.29
CA LYS A 2 -10.48 -33.03 5.68
C LYS A 2 -9.53 -32.20 6.52
N LEU A 3 -8.37 -31.82 5.98
CA LEU A 3 -7.53 -30.83 6.61
C LEU A 3 -8.33 -29.53 6.76
N THR A 4 -8.38 -28.98 7.95
CA THR A 4 -9.00 -27.68 8.18
C THR A 4 -8.13 -26.59 7.57
N SER A 5 -8.74 -25.51 7.12
CA SER A 5 -8.07 -24.33 6.53
C SER A 5 -6.87 -23.87 7.38
N ARG A 6 -6.98 -24.00 8.70
CA ARG A 6 -5.95 -23.66 9.70
C ARG A 6 -4.70 -24.57 9.63
N THR A 7 -4.88 -25.88 9.36
CA THR A 7 -3.75 -26.83 9.21
C THR A 7 -3.02 -26.61 7.88
N LEU A 8 -3.72 -26.23 6.83
CA LEU A 8 -3.11 -25.92 5.53
C LEU A 8 -2.28 -24.63 5.62
N PHE A 9 -2.78 -23.62 6.34
CA PHE A 9 -2.10 -22.34 6.55
C PHE A 9 -0.84 -22.50 7.41
N LEU A 10 -0.93 -23.21 8.54
CA LEU A 10 0.24 -23.50 9.38
C LEU A 10 1.31 -24.32 8.65
N LEU A 11 0.91 -25.26 7.79
CA LEU A 11 1.84 -26.03 6.96
C LEU A 11 2.55 -25.13 5.94
N MET A 12 1.86 -24.16 5.36
CA MET A 12 2.42 -23.20 4.41
C MET A 12 3.33 -22.16 5.08
N MET A 13 2.98 -21.66 6.26
CA MET A 13 3.88 -20.80 7.06
C MET A 13 5.16 -21.54 7.45
N PHE A 14 5.04 -22.83 7.83
CA PHE A 14 6.21 -23.65 8.17
C PHE A 14 7.15 -23.89 6.99
N LEU A 15 6.62 -24.00 5.77
CA LEU A 15 7.40 -24.11 4.53
C LEU A 15 8.09 -22.78 4.14
N CYS A 16 7.49 -21.64 4.45
CA CYS A 16 8.12 -20.32 4.26
C CYS A 16 9.26 -20.07 5.25
N CYS A 17 9.14 -20.55 6.50
CA CYS A 17 10.18 -20.43 7.54
C CYS A 17 11.43 -21.29 7.29
N LEU A 18 11.35 -22.31 6.42
CA LEU A 18 12.48 -23.19 6.11
C LEU A 18 13.46 -22.64 5.06
N GLY A 19 13.36 -21.37 4.68
CA GLY A 19 14.42 -20.61 4.03
C GLY A 19 14.86 -21.08 2.63
N SER A 20 14.11 -21.96 1.95
CA SER A 20 14.54 -22.57 0.69
C SER A 20 13.66 -22.29 -0.52
N VAL A 21 12.56 -21.55 -0.35
CA VAL A 21 11.71 -21.17 -1.48
C VAL A 21 11.59 -19.65 -1.48
N LYS A 22 12.30 -18.99 -2.39
CA LYS A 22 11.91 -17.63 -2.80
C LYS A 22 10.49 -17.79 -3.35
N ALA A 23 9.50 -17.41 -2.56
CA ALA A 23 8.11 -17.41 -3.00
C ALA A 23 8.04 -16.56 -4.27
N ASN A 24 7.68 -17.20 -5.38
CA ASN A 24 7.42 -16.47 -6.61
C ASN A 24 6.30 -15.47 -6.31
N PRO A 25 6.42 -14.18 -6.69
CA PRO A 25 5.35 -13.21 -6.52
C PRO A 25 3.97 -13.74 -6.95
N LEU A 26 3.92 -14.50 -8.04
CA LEU A 26 2.70 -15.17 -8.53
C LEU A 26 2.09 -16.19 -7.55
N GLN A 27 2.91 -16.80 -6.68
CA GLN A 27 2.44 -17.79 -5.72
C GLN A 27 1.86 -17.13 -4.46
N GLN A 28 2.39 -15.97 -4.09
CA GLN A 28 1.87 -15.14 -3.01
C GLN A 28 0.51 -14.52 -3.40
N ASP A 29 0.36 -14.11 -4.66
CA ASP A 29 -0.90 -13.61 -5.19
C ASP A 29 -1.98 -14.69 -5.24
N THR A 30 -1.63 -15.93 -5.59
CA THR A 30 -2.57 -17.06 -5.62
C THR A 30 -3.14 -17.39 -4.23
N ILE A 31 -2.33 -17.26 -3.18
CA ILE A 31 -2.77 -17.52 -1.79
C ILE A 31 -3.69 -16.41 -1.30
N ARG A 32 -3.37 -15.14 -1.60
CA ARG A 32 -4.22 -14.00 -1.29
C ARG A 32 -5.55 -14.09 -2.05
N ASP A 33 -5.51 -14.41 -3.33
CA ASP A 33 -6.71 -14.57 -4.16
C ASP A 33 -7.66 -15.64 -3.60
N VAL A 34 -7.15 -16.78 -3.14
CA VAL A 34 -7.96 -17.84 -2.51
C VAL A 34 -8.60 -17.36 -1.20
N SER A 35 -7.89 -16.60 -0.37
CA SER A 35 -8.47 -16.08 0.87
C SER A 35 -9.54 -15.03 0.62
N TYR A 36 -9.36 -14.13 -0.35
CA TYR A 36 -10.41 -13.17 -0.74
C TYR A 36 -11.66 -13.84 -1.34
N GLN A 37 -11.52 -15.00 -2.00
CA GLN A 37 -12.66 -15.74 -2.53
C GLN A 37 -13.55 -16.36 -1.43
N LEU A 38 -13.03 -16.53 -0.22
CA LEU A 38 -13.77 -17.14 0.89
C LEU A 38 -14.64 -16.13 1.66
N TYR A 39 -14.45 -14.83 1.47
CA TYR A 39 -15.14 -13.78 2.23
C TYR A 39 -16.06 -12.95 1.36
N PRO A 40 -17.33 -12.82 1.73
CA PRO A 40 -18.35 -12.14 0.91
C PRO A 40 -17.98 -10.69 0.51
N LEU A 41 -17.31 -9.94 1.40
CA LEU A 41 -16.88 -8.58 1.08
C LEU A 41 -15.76 -8.57 0.05
N GLY A 42 -14.77 -9.46 0.19
CA GLY A 42 -13.67 -9.59 -0.78
C GLY A 42 -14.17 -9.96 -2.17
N VAL A 43 -15.11 -10.93 -2.25
CA VAL A 43 -15.75 -11.31 -3.51
C VAL A 43 -16.53 -10.14 -4.13
N ALA A 44 -17.33 -9.44 -3.31
CA ALA A 44 -18.09 -8.29 -3.79
C ALA A 44 -17.19 -7.14 -4.28
N CYS A 45 -16.04 -6.90 -3.60
CA CYS A 45 -15.05 -5.92 -4.04
C CYS A 45 -14.39 -6.35 -5.36
N ARG A 46 -13.94 -7.61 -5.47
CA ARG A 46 -13.34 -8.15 -6.70
C ARG A 46 -14.28 -7.99 -7.89
N ASP A 47 -15.56 -8.31 -7.69
CA ASP A 47 -16.58 -8.30 -8.74
C ASP A 47 -17.20 -6.91 -8.95
N ASN A 48 -16.76 -5.88 -8.18
CA ASN A 48 -17.30 -4.51 -8.17
C ASN A 48 -18.81 -4.46 -7.86
N ASP A 49 -19.30 -5.41 -7.06
CA ASP A 49 -20.72 -5.48 -6.65
C ASP A 49 -21.00 -4.47 -5.53
N MET A 50 -21.23 -3.23 -5.93
CA MET A 50 -21.50 -2.12 -5.02
C MET A 50 -22.78 -2.32 -4.18
N ALA A 51 -23.77 -3.06 -4.68
CA ALA A 51 -25.00 -3.33 -3.94
C ALA A 51 -24.71 -4.25 -2.73
N THR A 52 -23.99 -5.34 -2.97
CA THR A 52 -23.55 -6.25 -1.90
C THR A 52 -22.58 -5.57 -0.93
N ILE A 53 -21.61 -4.77 -1.41
CA ILE A 53 -20.69 -4.01 -0.56
C ILE A 53 -21.48 -3.10 0.40
N LYS A 54 -22.38 -2.28 -0.13
CA LYS A 54 -23.20 -1.37 0.68
C LYS A 54 -24.05 -2.12 1.71
N ARG A 55 -24.62 -3.26 1.33
CA ARG A 55 -25.43 -4.12 2.23
C ARG A 55 -24.57 -4.72 3.34
N LEU A 56 -23.37 -5.22 3.02
CA LEU A 56 -22.47 -5.85 4.00
C LEU A 56 -21.89 -4.84 5.00
N LEU A 57 -21.72 -3.59 4.57
CA LEU A 57 -21.19 -2.51 5.41
C LEU A 57 -22.29 -1.65 6.04
N ALA A 58 -23.58 -1.94 5.80
CA ALA A 58 -24.69 -1.20 6.39
C ALA A 58 -24.64 -1.26 7.93
N GLY A 59 -24.72 -0.10 8.58
CA GLY A 59 -24.70 0.01 10.04
C GLY A 59 -23.35 -0.28 10.69
N LYS A 60 -22.26 -0.41 9.92
CA LYS A 60 -20.91 -0.59 10.45
C LYS A 60 -20.15 0.73 10.42
N ASP A 61 -19.56 1.10 11.55
CA ASP A 61 -18.74 2.31 11.68
C ASP A 61 -17.31 2.07 11.22
N GLU A 62 -16.89 0.80 11.16
CA GLU A 62 -15.56 0.38 10.69
C GLU A 62 -15.63 -0.24 9.29
N PRO A 63 -14.61 0.01 8.43
CA PRO A 63 -14.57 -0.49 7.05
C PRO A 63 -14.26 -1.98 6.93
N MET A 64 -14.31 -2.69 8.04
CA MET A 64 -13.88 -4.07 8.18
C MET A 64 -15.08 -5.01 8.22
N ALA A 65 -15.04 -6.07 7.43
CA ALA A 65 -15.94 -7.20 7.61
C ALA A 65 -15.22 -8.22 8.50
N MET A 66 -15.66 -8.34 9.74
CA MET A 66 -15.16 -9.40 10.62
C MET A 66 -15.44 -10.78 9.99
N GLY A 67 -14.38 -11.48 9.59
CA GLY A 67 -14.41 -12.92 9.44
C GLY A 67 -14.08 -13.55 10.80
N ASN A 68 -14.65 -14.71 11.10
CA ASN A 68 -14.47 -15.40 12.38
C ASN A 68 -13.04 -15.87 12.67
N ASP A 69 -12.09 -15.68 11.76
CA ASP A 69 -10.71 -16.15 11.87
C ASP A 69 -9.74 -15.04 11.45
N PHE A 70 -9.20 -14.31 12.39
CA PHE A 70 -7.94 -13.52 12.41
C PHE A 70 -7.56 -12.63 11.24
N TYR A 71 -8.27 -12.59 10.12
CA TYR A 71 -8.02 -11.71 8.98
C TYR A 71 -9.19 -10.74 8.82
N GLU A 72 -8.96 -9.53 9.28
CA GLU A 72 -9.86 -8.41 9.04
C GLU A 72 -9.61 -7.91 7.62
N PHE A 73 -10.59 -8.13 6.73
CA PHE A 73 -10.52 -7.57 5.37
C PHE A 73 -11.02 -6.13 5.40
N ASP A 74 -10.08 -5.22 5.34
CA ASP A 74 -10.37 -3.81 5.16
C ASP A 74 -10.76 -3.54 3.70
N ILE A 75 -11.89 -2.83 3.49
CA ILE A 75 -12.39 -2.50 2.15
C ILE A 75 -11.38 -1.66 1.35
N PHE A 76 -10.59 -0.81 2.00
CA PHE A 76 -9.60 0.03 1.33
C PHE A 76 -8.50 -0.83 0.70
N TYR A 77 -7.89 -1.72 1.48
CA TYR A 77 -6.85 -2.62 0.98
C TYR A 77 -7.37 -3.55 -0.11
N THR A 78 -8.59 -4.06 0.08
CA THR A 78 -9.24 -4.92 -0.91
C THR A 78 -9.49 -4.17 -2.22
N ALA A 79 -9.96 -2.92 -2.14
CA ALA A 79 -10.17 -2.07 -3.31
C ALA A 79 -8.86 -1.78 -4.06
N ILE A 80 -7.77 -1.49 -3.32
CA ILE A 80 -6.46 -1.24 -3.91
C ILE A 80 -5.91 -2.52 -4.56
N TYR A 81 -6.01 -3.66 -3.86
CA TYR A 81 -5.54 -4.95 -4.36
C TYR A 81 -6.20 -5.36 -5.68
N PHE A 82 -7.52 -5.21 -5.79
CA PHE A 82 -8.29 -5.56 -6.98
C PHE A 82 -8.44 -4.43 -8.00
N ASP A 83 -7.74 -3.30 -7.79
CA ASP A 83 -7.82 -2.11 -8.67
C ASP A 83 -9.27 -1.62 -8.87
N LYS A 84 -10.01 -1.45 -7.76
CA LYS A 84 -11.42 -1.06 -7.78
C LYS A 84 -11.62 0.40 -7.35
N GLU A 85 -11.56 1.30 -8.33
CA GLU A 85 -11.70 2.74 -8.13
C GLU A 85 -13.03 3.12 -7.44
N ASP A 86 -14.15 2.58 -7.93
CA ASP A 86 -15.47 2.91 -7.39
C ASP A 86 -15.63 2.46 -5.94
N VAL A 87 -15.07 1.29 -5.61
CA VAL A 87 -15.05 0.76 -4.24
C VAL A 87 -14.19 1.63 -3.34
N LEU A 88 -12.99 2.04 -3.81
CA LEU A 88 -12.10 2.93 -3.06
C LEU A 88 -12.76 4.28 -2.80
N LYS A 89 -13.33 4.91 -3.82
CA LYS A 89 -14.05 6.19 -3.68
C LYS A 89 -15.22 6.08 -2.72
N TYR A 90 -16.02 5.01 -2.80
CA TYR A 90 -17.09 4.77 -1.84
C TYR A 90 -16.58 4.65 -0.41
N ALA A 91 -15.50 3.90 -0.19
CA ALA A 91 -14.88 3.75 1.12
C ALA A 91 -14.41 5.10 1.67
N LEU A 92 -13.74 5.93 0.85
CA LEU A 92 -13.25 7.26 1.20
C LEU A 92 -14.37 8.25 1.54
N THR A 93 -15.56 8.14 0.91
CA THR A 93 -16.70 8.98 1.29
C THR A 93 -17.32 8.59 2.63
N ARG A 94 -17.21 7.32 3.01
CA ARG A 94 -17.85 6.76 4.20
C ARG A 94 -16.98 6.82 5.44
N TYR A 95 -15.68 6.55 5.29
CA TYR A 95 -14.72 6.44 6.39
C TYR A 95 -13.64 7.50 6.23
N LYS A 96 -13.44 8.32 7.26
CA LYS A 96 -12.57 9.50 7.16
C LYS A 96 -11.19 9.32 7.78
N ASP A 97 -11.04 8.38 8.70
CA ASP A 97 -9.76 8.13 9.36
C ASP A 97 -8.87 7.20 8.54
N ILE A 98 -8.32 7.75 7.44
CA ILE A 98 -7.52 6.99 6.47
C ILE A 98 -6.01 7.01 6.78
N ASN A 99 -5.55 8.02 7.55
CA ASN A 99 -4.11 8.18 7.84
C ASN A 99 -3.60 7.22 8.93
N ASN A 100 -4.49 6.81 9.85
CA ASN A 100 -4.13 5.89 10.94
C ASN A 100 -4.35 4.42 10.58
N ARG A 101 -4.73 4.13 9.33
CA ARG A 101 -4.94 2.76 8.88
C ARG A 101 -3.64 2.16 8.42
N LEU A 102 -3.13 1.27 9.25
CA LEU A 102 -1.99 0.42 8.90
C LEU A 102 -2.50 -0.94 8.50
N TYR A 103 -2.00 -1.45 7.39
CA TYR A 103 -2.20 -2.85 7.04
C TYR A 103 -1.46 -3.69 8.07
N SER A 104 -2.16 -4.60 8.72
CA SER A 104 -1.65 -5.43 9.83
C SER A 104 -0.73 -6.56 9.36
N ASP A 105 -0.04 -6.40 8.23
CA ASP A 105 1.09 -7.23 7.95
C ASP A 105 2.31 -6.74 8.76
N GLU A 106 3.32 -7.55 8.85
CA GLU A 106 4.53 -7.31 9.64
C GLU A 106 5.25 -5.98 9.30
N TYR A 107 4.77 -5.23 8.28
CA TYR A 107 5.45 -4.07 7.71
C TYR A 107 4.75 -2.72 7.92
N GLY A 108 3.55 -2.68 8.53
CA GLY A 108 2.85 -1.42 8.85
C GLY A 108 2.57 -0.53 7.63
N LEU A 109 2.19 -1.11 6.49
CA LEU A 109 1.95 -0.36 5.26
C LEU A 109 0.72 0.54 5.38
N THR A 110 0.85 1.82 5.03
CA THR A 110 -0.29 2.71 4.83
C THR A 110 -1.00 2.40 3.50
N LEU A 111 -2.23 2.90 3.34
CA LEU A 111 -2.98 2.73 2.09
C LEU A 111 -2.20 3.26 0.87
N LEU A 112 -1.54 4.42 1.03
CA LEU A 112 -0.74 5.02 -0.03
C LEU A 112 0.52 4.19 -0.34
N THR A 113 1.22 3.73 0.70
CA THR A 113 2.38 2.85 0.53
C THR A 113 2.00 1.58 -0.22
N TYR A 114 0.82 1.01 0.11
CA TYR A 114 0.33 -0.19 -0.56
C TYR A 114 -0.02 0.07 -2.04
N ALA A 115 -0.68 1.19 -2.35
CA ALA A 115 -0.93 1.59 -3.73
C ALA A 115 0.38 1.79 -4.53
N CYS A 116 1.41 2.39 -3.89
CA CYS A 116 2.73 2.58 -4.47
C CYS A 116 3.45 1.25 -4.71
N LYS A 117 3.40 0.33 -3.75
CA LYS A 117 3.95 -1.03 -3.89
C LYS A 117 3.35 -1.79 -5.07
N LEU A 118 2.06 -1.61 -5.33
CA LEU A 118 1.38 -2.19 -6.50
C LEU A 118 1.54 -1.33 -7.79
N SER A 119 2.33 -0.26 -7.74
CA SER A 119 2.55 0.67 -8.87
C SER A 119 1.24 1.27 -9.43
N ASN A 120 0.21 1.41 -8.59
CA ASN A 120 -1.09 1.91 -9.01
C ASN A 120 -1.19 3.44 -8.89
N VAL A 121 -0.74 4.15 -9.93
CA VAL A 121 -0.73 5.62 -9.98
C VAL A 121 -2.12 6.21 -9.80
N LYS A 122 -3.15 5.58 -10.40
CA LYS A 122 -4.53 6.07 -10.37
C LYS A 122 -5.12 6.04 -8.96
N LEU A 123 -4.97 4.93 -8.26
CA LEU A 123 -5.47 4.81 -6.88
C LEU A 123 -4.63 5.64 -5.90
N ALA A 124 -3.32 5.74 -6.12
CA ALA A 124 -2.47 6.65 -5.34
C ALA A 124 -2.94 8.10 -5.47
N ARG A 125 -3.27 8.57 -6.68
CA ARG A 125 -3.83 9.91 -6.92
C ARG A 125 -5.15 10.12 -6.18
N ILE A 126 -6.07 9.17 -6.25
CA ILE A 126 -7.35 9.24 -5.54
C ILE A 126 -7.13 9.38 -4.03
N LEU A 127 -6.22 8.60 -3.46
CA LEU A 127 -5.88 8.69 -2.04
C LEU A 127 -5.32 10.07 -1.67
N LEU A 128 -4.38 10.60 -2.46
CA LEU A 128 -3.78 11.91 -2.25
C LEU A 128 -4.80 13.05 -2.36
N GLU A 129 -5.70 13.00 -3.35
CA GLU A 129 -6.80 13.95 -3.52
C GLU A 129 -7.77 13.95 -2.31
N HIS A 130 -7.84 12.84 -1.57
CA HIS A 130 -8.64 12.72 -0.34
C HIS A 130 -7.85 13.03 0.94
N GLY A 131 -6.63 13.56 0.81
CA GLY A 131 -5.85 14.08 1.94
C GLY A 131 -5.10 13.02 2.76
N ILE A 132 -4.76 11.89 2.14
CA ILE A 132 -3.85 10.95 2.80
C ILE A 132 -2.46 11.57 2.93
N ASP A 133 -1.77 11.27 4.03
CA ASP A 133 -0.40 11.72 4.24
C ASP A 133 0.53 11.13 3.18
N VAL A 134 1.15 12.01 2.38
CA VAL A 134 2.06 11.63 1.28
C VAL A 134 3.29 10.87 1.76
N ASN A 135 3.74 11.13 2.98
CA ASN A 135 4.91 10.48 3.58
C ASN A 135 4.55 9.18 4.31
N GLY A 136 3.25 8.94 4.50
CA GLY A 136 2.74 7.81 5.24
C GLY A 136 2.96 7.95 6.75
N TYR A 137 2.13 7.25 7.52
CA TYR A 137 2.30 7.18 8.97
C TYR A 137 3.49 6.26 9.29
N GLN A 138 4.36 6.75 10.18
CA GLN A 138 5.47 5.95 10.72
C GLN A 138 5.23 5.75 12.21
N SER A 139 5.00 4.51 12.61
CA SER A 139 4.97 4.18 14.03
C SER A 139 6.37 4.36 14.64
N PRO A 140 6.50 5.00 15.80
CA PRO A 140 7.79 5.11 16.48
C PRO A 140 8.35 3.75 16.94
N TYR A 141 7.52 2.71 16.92
CA TYR A 141 7.88 1.34 17.34
C TYR A 141 8.24 0.44 16.16
N ASP A 142 8.04 0.89 14.90
CA ASP A 142 8.32 0.07 13.73
C ASP A 142 9.82 0.06 13.43
N THR A 143 10.38 -1.12 13.40
CA THR A 143 11.77 -1.33 12.97
C THR A 143 11.92 -1.19 11.46
N TYR A 144 10.84 -1.39 10.71
CA TYR A 144 10.82 -1.23 9.26
C TYR A 144 10.11 0.07 8.88
N LYS A 145 10.84 0.93 8.16
CA LYS A 145 10.32 2.20 7.66
C LYS A 145 10.07 2.08 6.17
N VAL A 146 8.79 1.98 5.81
CA VAL A 146 8.36 1.86 4.41
C VAL A 146 7.60 3.12 4.02
N TYR A 147 8.15 3.88 3.09
CA TYR A 147 7.59 5.14 2.64
C TYR A 147 7.02 5.01 1.22
N PRO A 148 5.91 5.69 0.89
CA PRO A 148 5.31 5.67 -0.45
C PRO A 148 6.32 5.98 -1.56
N ILE A 149 7.15 7.02 -1.38
CA ILE A 149 8.13 7.41 -2.38
C ILE A 149 9.24 6.37 -2.56
N MET A 150 9.64 5.67 -1.49
CA MET A 150 10.64 4.60 -1.59
C MET A 150 10.11 3.40 -2.38
N GLU A 151 8.84 3.03 -2.19
CA GLU A 151 8.19 1.99 -2.99
C GLU A 151 8.09 2.38 -4.48
N ALA A 152 7.73 3.64 -4.76
CA ALA A 152 7.68 4.15 -6.13
C ALA A 152 9.05 4.10 -6.81
N ILE A 153 10.13 4.43 -6.09
CA ILE A 153 11.51 4.37 -6.57
C ILE A 153 11.94 2.91 -6.77
N ALA A 154 11.71 2.04 -5.80
CA ALA A 154 12.05 0.62 -5.87
C ALA A 154 11.41 -0.07 -7.08
N ASN A 155 10.20 0.34 -7.45
CA ASN A 155 9.50 -0.11 -8.65
C ASN A 155 9.94 0.62 -9.94
N ASN A 156 10.88 1.57 -9.84
CA ASN A 156 11.31 2.45 -10.95
C ASN A 156 10.11 3.11 -11.68
N ASN A 157 9.06 3.48 -10.93
CA ASN A 157 7.84 4.08 -11.48
C ASN A 157 7.94 5.62 -11.46
N ILE A 158 8.45 6.20 -12.54
CA ILE A 158 8.70 7.63 -12.65
C ILE A 158 7.42 8.47 -12.54
N GLU A 159 6.28 7.96 -13.05
CA GLU A 159 5.00 8.66 -12.98
C GLU A 159 4.51 8.76 -11.53
N LEU A 160 4.67 7.68 -10.77
CA LEU A 160 4.31 7.65 -9.36
C LEU A 160 5.23 8.53 -8.52
N VAL A 161 6.55 8.54 -8.82
CA VAL A 161 7.50 9.45 -8.17
C VAL A 161 7.12 10.91 -8.43
N LYS A 162 6.80 11.29 -9.69
CA LYS A 162 6.32 12.63 -10.02
C LYS A 162 5.08 13.02 -9.24
N LEU A 163 4.09 12.12 -9.21
CA LEU A 163 2.87 12.33 -8.45
C LEU A 163 3.15 12.63 -6.97
N LEU A 164 3.99 11.82 -6.32
CA LEU A 164 4.32 12.01 -4.90
C LEU A 164 5.08 13.33 -4.65
N LEU A 165 5.97 13.72 -5.56
CA LEU A 165 6.66 15.00 -5.50
C LEU A 165 5.69 16.18 -5.64
N GLU A 166 4.70 16.12 -6.55
CA GLU A 166 3.65 17.14 -6.69
C GLU A 166 2.86 17.34 -5.38
N TYR A 167 2.75 16.31 -4.56
CA TYR A 167 2.14 16.36 -3.23
C TYR A 167 3.15 16.57 -2.10
N HIS A 168 4.37 17.05 -2.43
CA HIS A 168 5.42 17.43 -1.48
C HIS A 168 5.95 16.28 -0.60
N ALA A 169 6.19 15.11 -1.20
CA ALA A 169 6.87 14.03 -0.51
C ALA A 169 8.25 14.47 0.01
N ASP A 170 8.55 14.16 1.29
CA ASP A 170 9.81 14.53 1.92
C ASP A 170 10.97 13.69 1.37
N LEU A 171 11.97 14.35 0.79
CA LEU A 171 13.17 13.73 0.24
C LEU A 171 14.30 13.52 1.27
N ASN A 172 14.10 13.95 2.53
CA ASN A 172 15.07 13.78 3.62
C ASN A 172 14.81 12.54 4.47
N ILE A 173 13.71 11.83 4.22
CA ILE A 173 13.39 10.57 4.90
C ILE A 173 14.48 9.54 4.66
N ARG A 174 14.58 8.58 5.59
CA ARG A 174 15.52 7.46 5.48
C ARG A 174 14.80 6.15 5.73
N ASP A 175 15.05 5.19 4.84
CA ASP A 175 14.61 3.80 5.01
C ASP A 175 15.35 3.09 6.17
N SER A 176 15.05 1.84 6.41
CA SER A 176 15.69 1.02 7.44
C SER A 176 17.18 0.78 7.21
N ASN A 177 17.67 0.97 5.97
CA ASN A 177 19.09 0.87 5.60
C ASN A 177 19.80 2.22 5.71
N GLY A 178 19.07 3.31 6.04
CA GLY A 178 19.59 4.67 6.11
C GLY A 178 19.59 5.41 4.77
N ASN A 179 19.07 4.83 3.70
CA ASN A 179 19.03 5.44 2.36
C ASN A 179 18.00 6.56 2.31
N THR A 180 18.38 7.67 1.70
CA THR A 180 17.42 8.69 1.23
C THR A 180 16.82 8.27 -0.12
N PRO A 181 15.68 8.86 -0.57
CA PRO A 181 15.13 8.62 -1.89
C PRO A 181 16.15 8.69 -3.03
N LEU A 182 17.01 9.71 -3.01
CA LEU A 182 18.09 9.85 -4.00
C LEU A 182 19.17 8.75 -3.89
N ALA A 183 19.51 8.35 -2.66
CA ALA A 183 20.50 7.28 -2.45
C ALA A 183 19.94 5.94 -2.96
N LEU A 184 18.67 5.64 -2.69
CA LEU A 184 18.00 4.43 -3.19
C LEU A 184 17.95 4.41 -4.73
N ALA A 185 17.57 5.53 -5.38
CA ALA A 185 17.53 5.61 -6.84
C ALA A 185 18.90 5.31 -7.47
N LYS A 186 19.98 5.81 -6.86
CA LYS A 186 21.38 5.53 -7.29
C LYS A 186 21.77 4.06 -7.07
N GLU A 187 21.43 3.51 -5.92
CA GLU A 187 21.75 2.13 -5.55
C GLU A 187 21.13 1.13 -6.54
N ILE A 188 19.88 1.34 -6.92
CA ILE A 188 19.17 0.45 -7.86
C ILE A 188 19.44 0.79 -9.35
N GLY A 189 20.17 1.86 -9.63
CA GLY A 189 20.47 2.29 -10.99
C GLY A 189 19.28 2.91 -11.75
N ALA A 190 18.28 3.45 -11.05
CA ALA A 190 17.08 4.09 -11.63
C ALA A 190 17.42 5.50 -12.14
N LYS A 191 18.14 5.58 -13.25
CA LYS A 191 18.74 6.84 -13.74
C LYS A 191 17.74 7.95 -13.99
N GLU A 192 16.61 7.65 -14.63
CA GLU A 192 15.58 8.65 -14.92
C GLU A 192 14.94 9.21 -13.64
N VAL A 193 14.75 8.36 -12.63
CA VAL A 193 14.26 8.76 -11.30
C VAL A 193 15.32 9.59 -10.57
N GLU A 194 16.59 9.20 -10.63
CA GLU A 194 17.70 9.98 -10.07
C GLU A 194 17.73 11.40 -10.63
N ASP A 195 17.70 11.52 -11.96
CA ASP A 195 17.72 12.81 -12.65
C ASP A 195 16.49 13.67 -12.27
N LEU A 196 15.31 13.07 -12.17
CA LEU A 196 14.09 13.74 -11.71
C LEU A 196 14.24 14.27 -10.28
N LEU A 197 14.73 13.46 -9.34
CA LEU A 197 14.92 13.86 -7.95
C LEU A 197 15.93 15.01 -7.82
N LEU A 198 17.05 14.95 -8.55
CA LEU A 198 18.06 16.01 -8.56
C LEU A 198 17.48 17.32 -9.11
N GLN A 199 16.70 17.25 -10.18
CA GLN A 199 16.05 18.42 -10.77
C GLN A 199 15.05 19.04 -9.79
N TRP A 200 14.22 18.22 -9.12
CA TRP A 200 13.25 18.67 -8.13
C TRP A 200 13.90 19.37 -6.94
N MET A 201 14.90 18.75 -6.34
CA MET A 201 15.66 19.32 -5.21
C MET A 201 16.30 20.67 -5.58
N LYS A 202 16.80 20.81 -6.82
CA LYS A 202 17.37 22.08 -7.30
C LYS A 202 16.29 23.18 -7.42
N GLN A 203 15.09 22.83 -7.88
CA GLN A 203 13.98 23.78 -7.98
C GLN A 203 13.51 24.24 -6.60
N GLU A 204 13.37 23.34 -5.63
CA GLU A 204 13.00 23.69 -4.27
C GLU A 204 14.02 24.66 -3.63
N ASN A 205 15.31 24.37 -3.75
CA ASN A 205 16.37 25.25 -3.22
C ASN A 205 16.34 26.66 -3.85
N ASN A 206 16.03 26.77 -5.14
CA ASN A 206 15.91 28.06 -5.81
C ASN A 206 14.68 28.84 -5.33
N ASN A 207 13.56 28.17 -5.06
CA ASN A 207 12.34 28.80 -4.58
C ASN A 207 12.53 29.34 -3.16
N VAL A 208 13.23 28.62 -2.29
CA VAL A 208 13.56 29.07 -0.93
C VAL A 208 14.49 30.29 -0.97
N SER A 209 15.48 30.31 -1.86
CA SER A 209 16.45 31.41 -1.99
C SER A 209 15.81 32.71 -2.54
N ASN A 210 14.70 32.61 -3.28
CA ASN A 210 13.99 33.78 -3.85
C ASN A 210 12.88 34.31 -2.91
N ALA A 211 12.54 33.61 -1.86
CA ALA A 211 11.47 33.98 -0.92
C ALA A 211 11.99 34.66 0.37
N GLY A 212 13.30 34.74 0.57
CA GLY A 212 13.99 35.40 1.69
C GLY A 212 14.71 36.67 1.25
#